data_48017060297bb2cc6275e6425a60e943
#
_entry.id   48017060297bb2cc6275e6425a60e943
#
_cell.length_a   1.000
_cell.length_b   1.000
_cell.length_c   1.000
_cell.angle_alpha   90.00
_cell.angle_beta   90.00
_cell.angle_gamma   90.00
#
_symmetry.space_group_name_H-M   'P 1'
#
loop_
_entity.id
_entity.type
_entity.pdbx_description
1 polymer ?
#
loop_
_entity_poly.entity_id
_entity_poly.type
_entity_poly.pdbx_seq_one_letter_code
_entity_poly.pdbx_strand_id
1 'polypeptide(L)'
;TEPLRIGQVVAELLVTAGALLLLFAFYESFWTNIASGRMQDEAQSRLEGQWQEEGWTNPRSQERPMLGDAFARLFIPAFGADYQFVVLEGVDEKTLLAGPGRYPDTQLPGEAGNFAVAGHRVGKGAPFNDLGALHACDAIVVETRSSWVTYRVLPMGLAAEERRAEGTACLPEALNERVAAGDYAAVQGRHITLPNDVEVLNPLPGDASMEVADGAEGLITLTTCHPQFSN
;
A
#
# COMPACT_ATOMS: atom_id res chain seq x y z
N THR A 1 7.60 -17.45 -59.41
CA THR A 1 6.98 -16.97 -58.19
C THR A 1 6.12 -18.08 -57.63
N GLU A 2 6.57 -18.73 -56.53
CA GLU A 2 5.77 -19.76 -55.88
C GLU A 2 4.49 -19.09 -55.27
N PRO A 3 3.34 -19.75 -55.40
CA PRO A 3 2.11 -19.21 -54.81
C PRO A 3 2.22 -19.19 -53.29
N LEU A 4 1.96 -18.05 -52.70
CA LEU A 4 1.87 -17.86 -51.24
C LEU A 4 0.88 -18.89 -50.64
N ARG A 5 1.38 -19.81 -49.85
CA ARG A 5 0.54 -20.79 -49.15
C ARG A 5 -0.10 -20.08 -47.96
N ILE A 6 -1.42 -19.91 -47.99
CA ILE A 6 -2.22 -19.25 -46.93
C ILE A 6 -1.83 -19.76 -45.55
N GLY A 7 -1.61 -21.07 -45.39
CA GLY A 7 -1.16 -21.67 -44.13
C GLY A 7 0.21 -21.15 -43.63
N GLN A 8 1.14 -20.84 -44.57
CA GLN A 8 2.43 -20.31 -44.23
C GLN A 8 2.33 -18.86 -43.73
N VAL A 9 1.52 -18.04 -44.40
CA VAL A 9 1.24 -16.65 -43.95
C VAL A 9 0.58 -16.62 -42.58
N VAL A 10 -0.40 -17.49 -42.35
CA VAL A 10 -1.06 -17.59 -41.02
C VAL A 10 -0.07 -18.02 -39.94
N ALA A 11 0.80 -18.99 -40.23
CA ALA A 11 1.82 -19.42 -39.27
C ALA A 11 2.81 -18.31 -38.94
N GLU A 12 3.28 -17.54 -39.92
CA GLU A 12 4.19 -16.40 -39.73
C GLU A 12 3.52 -15.30 -38.90
N LEU A 13 2.24 -14.98 -39.15
CA LEU A 13 1.48 -14.03 -38.37
C LEU A 13 1.32 -14.48 -36.91
N LEU A 14 1.02 -15.75 -36.66
CA LEU A 14 0.90 -16.29 -35.31
C LEU A 14 2.23 -16.27 -34.54
N VAL A 15 3.32 -16.61 -35.20
CA VAL A 15 4.67 -16.55 -34.62
C VAL A 15 5.03 -15.10 -34.28
N THR A 16 4.76 -14.16 -35.19
CA THR A 16 5.02 -12.74 -34.98
C THR A 16 4.17 -12.19 -33.81
N ALA A 17 2.88 -12.51 -33.77
CA ALA A 17 1.99 -12.12 -32.67
C ALA A 17 2.46 -12.71 -31.34
N GLY A 18 2.85 -13.99 -31.32
CA GLY A 18 3.40 -14.63 -30.12
C GLY A 18 4.69 -13.97 -29.64
N ALA A 19 5.61 -13.65 -30.55
CA ALA A 19 6.84 -12.92 -30.22
C ALA A 19 6.56 -11.53 -29.65
N LEU A 20 5.62 -10.79 -30.24
CA LEU A 20 5.22 -9.46 -29.73
C LEU A 20 4.58 -9.56 -28.33
N LEU A 21 3.75 -10.55 -28.08
CA LEU A 21 3.16 -10.78 -26.77
C LEU A 21 4.21 -11.13 -25.71
N LEU A 22 5.20 -11.95 -26.06
CA LEU A 22 6.31 -12.28 -25.16
C LEU A 22 7.18 -11.05 -24.87
N LEU A 23 7.49 -10.23 -25.87
CA LEU A 23 8.23 -8.98 -25.70
C LEU A 23 7.45 -7.99 -24.84
N PHE A 24 6.15 -7.89 -25.03
CA PHE A 24 5.28 -7.06 -24.20
C PHE A 24 5.24 -7.54 -22.74
N ALA A 25 5.06 -8.84 -22.51
CA ALA A 25 5.08 -9.41 -21.17
C ALA A 25 6.44 -9.20 -20.48
N PHE A 26 7.54 -9.32 -21.24
CA PHE A 26 8.89 -9.02 -20.74
C PHE A 26 9.04 -7.54 -20.40
N TYR A 27 8.58 -6.64 -21.26
CA TYR A 27 8.58 -5.19 -21.00
C TYR A 27 7.82 -4.84 -19.73
N GLU A 28 6.57 -5.31 -19.59
CA GLU A 28 5.75 -5.05 -18.41
C GLU A 28 6.36 -5.61 -17.11
N SER A 29 7.00 -6.78 -17.18
CA SER A 29 7.53 -7.45 -15.97
C SER A 29 8.92 -6.95 -15.56
N PHE A 30 9.77 -6.56 -16.50
CA PHE A 30 11.16 -6.20 -16.21
C PHE A 30 11.42 -4.70 -16.32
N TRP A 31 11.01 -4.08 -17.42
CA TRP A 31 11.35 -2.69 -17.67
C TRP A 31 10.65 -1.73 -16.71
N THR A 32 9.38 -1.98 -16.42
CA THR A 32 8.62 -1.16 -15.46
C THR A 32 9.19 -1.28 -14.06
N ASN A 33 9.65 -2.46 -13.64
CA ASN A 33 10.27 -2.67 -12.34
C ASN A 33 11.63 -1.95 -12.22
N ILE A 34 12.45 -1.94 -13.27
CA ILE A 34 13.72 -1.21 -13.30
C ILE A 34 13.46 0.31 -13.19
N ALA A 35 12.47 0.82 -13.91
CA ALA A 35 12.10 2.23 -13.87
C ALA A 35 11.60 2.63 -12.47
N SER A 36 10.71 1.85 -11.87
CA SER A 36 10.23 2.05 -10.51
C SER A 36 11.36 2.00 -9.48
N GLY A 37 12.27 1.03 -9.59
CA GLY A 37 13.43 0.93 -8.70
C GLY A 37 14.28 2.20 -8.70
N ARG A 38 14.60 2.74 -9.88
CA ARG A 38 15.34 4.02 -9.97
C ARG A 38 14.59 5.19 -9.36
N MET A 39 13.27 5.27 -9.56
CA MET A 39 12.45 6.33 -8.97
C MET A 39 12.38 6.19 -7.44
N GLN A 40 12.36 4.97 -6.91
CA GLN A 40 12.46 4.71 -5.47
C GLN A 40 13.81 5.13 -4.91
N ASP A 41 14.92 4.81 -5.59
CA ASP A 41 16.27 5.23 -5.18
C ASP A 41 16.40 6.76 -5.18
N GLU A 42 15.84 7.45 -6.17
CA GLU A 42 15.79 8.91 -6.21
C GLU A 42 14.91 9.49 -5.10
N ALA A 43 13.75 8.89 -4.82
CA ALA A 43 12.87 9.30 -3.73
C ALA A 43 13.54 9.10 -2.36
N GLN A 44 14.23 7.97 -2.18
CA GLN A 44 15.03 7.67 -0.99
C GLN A 44 16.12 8.73 -0.76
N SER A 45 16.89 9.03 -1.81
CA SER A 45 17.97 10.02 -1.73
C SER A 45 17.44 11.41 -1.38
N ARG A 46 16.30 11.81 -1.95
CA ARG A 46 15.64 13.10 -1.62
C ARG A 46 15.17 13.13 -0.18
N LEU A 47 14.51 12.06 0.28
CA LEU A 47 14.02 11.93 1.64
C LEU A 47 15.17 12.04 2.66
N GLU A 48 16.27 11.33 2.42
CA GLU A 48 17.46 11.37 3.28
C GLU A 48 18.10 12.75 3.30
N GLY A 49 18.20 13.42 2.15
CA GLY A 49 18.69 14.79 2.06
C GLY A 49 17.83 15.75 2.88
N GLN A 50 16.53 15.70 2.73
CA GLN A 50 15.60 16.53 3.51
C GLN A 50 15.71 16.26 5.01
N TRP A 51 15.86 15.02 5.44
CA TRP A 51 15.97 14.69 6.86
C TRP A 51 17.30 15.12 7.47
N GLN A 52 18.36 15.28 6.68
CA GLN A 52 19.67 15.75 7.13
C GLN A 52 19.79 17.28 7.16
N GLU A 53 19.20 17.97 6.20
CA GLU A 53 19.37 19.43 6.03
C GLU A 53 18.53 20.26 7.01
N GLU A 54 17.38 19.78 7.42
CA GLU A 54 16.52 20.53 8.33
C GLU A 54 16.88 20.23 9.79
N GLY A 55 17.08 21.27 10.61
CA GLY A 55 17.41 21.20 12.03
C GLY A 55 16.40 20.43 12.89
N TRP A 56 16.30 20.80 14.17
CA TRP A 56 15.35 20.17 15.10
C TRP A 56 13.90 20.27 14.62
N THR A 57 13.20 19.14 14.55
CA THR A 57 11.80 19.05 14.17
C THR A 57 10.96 18.71 15.40
N ASN A 58 9.86 19.43 15.60
CA ASN A 58 8.92 19.13 16.66
C ASN A 58 8.14 17.83 16.32
N PRO A 59 8.31 16.74 17.06
CA PRO A 59 7.63 15.46 16.73
C PRO A 59 6.11 15.51 16.89
N ARG A 60 5.57 16.58 17.50
CA ARG A 60 4.12 16.79 17.65
C ARG A 60 3.51 17.62 16.52
N SER A 61 4.33 18.15 15.61
CA SER A 61 3.88 18.95 14.47
C SER A 61 4.39 18.30 13.21
N GLN A 62 3.56 17.51 12.56
CA GLN A 62 3.87 16.97 11.24
C GLN A 62 3.39 17.96 10.18
N GLU A 63 4.30 18.44 9.34
CA GLU A 63 3.93 19.21 8.17
C GLU A 63 3.32 18.28 7.11
N ARG A 64 2.23 18.74 6.48
CA ARG A 64 1.64 17.97 5.38
C ARG A 64 2.54 18.07 4.16
N PRO A 65 2.95 16.92 3.57
CA PRO A 65 3.80 16.91 2.39
C PRO A 65 3.05 17.48 1.16
N MET A 66 3.78 18.03 0.21
CA MET A 66 3.24 18.44 -1.09
C MET A 66 3.13 17.23 -2.01
N LEU A 67 2.23 17.31 -3.00
CA LEU A 67 2.06 16.24 -3.99
C LEU A 67 3.39 15.86 -4.65
N GLY A 68 3.70 14.58 -4.63
CA GLY A 68 4.93 13.99 -5.16
C GLY A 68 6.13 14.01 -4.20
N ASP A 69 6.00 14.64 -3.03
CA ASP A 69 7.06 14.61 -2.02
C ASP A 69 7.19 13.24 -1.37
N ALA A 70 8.42 12.81 -1.17
CA ALA A 70 8.74 11.67 -0.32
C ALA A 70 8.76 12.14 1.14
N PHE A 71 8.04 11.46 2.05
CA PHE A 71 7.91 11.94 3.44
C PHE A 71 8.03 10.85 4.51
N ALA A 72 7.94 9.57 4.13
CA ALA A 72 8.02 8.45 5.06
C ALA A 72 8.65 7.21 4.40
N ARG A 73 9.03 6.23 5.21
CA ARG A 73 9.40 4.87 4.77
C ARG A 73 8.45 3.86 5.37
N LEU A 74 8.07 2.89 4.57
CA LEU A 74 7.19 1.78 4.94
C LEU A 74 7.99 0.49 4.97
N PHE A 75 7.88 -0.23 6.07
CA PHE A 75 8.49 -1.55 6.28
C PHE A 75 7.40 -2.56 6.63
N ILE A 76 7.43 -3.72 6.00
CA ILE A 76 6.55 -4.85 6.33
C ILE A 76 7.42 -6.08 6.52
N PRO A 77 7.86 -6.38 7.76
CA PRO A 77 8.79 -7.49 8.02
C PRO A 77 8.30 -8.85 7.56
N ALA A 78 6.98 -9.06 7.51
CA ALA A 78 6.38 -10.29 6.98
C ALA A 78 6.71 -10.55 5.49
N PHE A 79 7.07 -9.52 4.73
CA PHE A 79 7.46 -9.64 3.31
C PHE A 79 8.97 -9.84 3.11
N GLY A 80 9.74 -9.77 4.18
CA GLY A 80 11.18 -9.96 4.18
C GLY A 80 11.92 -8.86 4.97
N ALA A 81 13.14 -9.17 5.40
CA ALA A 81 13.96 -8.24 6.18
C ALA A 81 14.35 -6.99 5.38
N ASP A 82 14.46 -7.12 4.07
CA ASP A 82 14.87 -6.04 3.17
C ASP A 82 13.68 -5.29 2.55
N TYR A 83 12.44 -5.66 2.94
CA TYR A 83 11.25 -4.99 2.41
C TYR A 83 11.15 -3.58 2.95
N GLN A 84 11.38 -2.62 2.07
CA GLN A 84 11.33 -1.20 2.36
C GLN A 84 10.87 -0.42 1.13
N PHE A 85 9.97 0.54 1.32
CA PHE A 85 9.56 1.49 0.29
C PHE A 85 9.43 2.89 0.86
N VAL A 86 9.87 3.88 0.08
CA VAL A 86 9.56 5.29 0.36
C VAL A 86 8.11 5.55 -0.01
N VAL A 87 7.38 6.19 0.88
CA VAL A 87 6.00 6.63 0.67
C VAL A 87 6.00 8.08 0.16
N LEU A 88 5.27 8.29 -0.93
CA LEU A 88 5.11 9.60 -1.54
C LEU A 88 3.71 10.17 -1.26
N GLU A 89 3.56 11.47 -1.37
CA GLU A 89 2.26 12.13 -1.29
C GLU A 89 1.55 12.08 -2.63
N GLY A 90 0.31 11.58 -2.65
CA GLY A 90 -0.53 11.48 -3.85
C GLY A 90 -0.67 10.06 -4.38
N VAL A 91 -1.70 9.84 -5.20
CA VAL A 91 -2.06 8.55 -5.79
C VAL A 91 -2.23 8.62 -7.31
N ASP A 92 -1.67 9.66 -7.94
CA ASP A 92 -1.61 9.76 -9.39
C ASP A 92 -0.66 8.71 -9.98
N GLU A 93 -0.80 8.44 -11.29
CA GLU A 93 -0.03 7.39 -11.97
C GLU A 93 1.49 7.58 -11.83
N LYS A 94 1.98 8.81 -11.89
CA LYS A 94 3.41 9.10 -11.77
C LYS A 94 3.92 8.81 -10.36
N THR A 95 3.16 9.18 -9.35
CA THR A 95 3.47 8.89 -7.94
C THR A 95 3.49 7.38 -7.70
N LEU A 96 2.44 6.66 -8.12
CA LEU A 96 2.35 5.22 -7.95
C LEU A 96 3.38 4.43 -8.79
N LEU A 97 3.87 4.98 -9.90
CA LEU A 97 5.00 4.40 -10.64
C LEU A 97 6.30 4.45 -9.82
N ALA A 98 6.49 5.50 -9.03
CA ALA A 98 7.65 5.65 -8.17
C ALA A 98 7.57 4.78 -6.90
N GLY A 99 6.37 4.53 -6.35
CA GLY A 99 6.20 3.69 -5.16
C GLY A 99 4.83 3.83 -4.51
N PRO A 100 4.69 3.40 -3.25
CA PRO A 100 3.45 3.61 -2.49
C PRO A 100 3.13 5.09 -2.34
N GLY A 101 1.86 5.45 -2.52
CA GLY A 101 1.38 6.82 -2.45
C GLY A 101 0.27 7.00 -1.41
N ARG A 102 0.37 8.06 -0.57
CA ARG A 102 -0.68 8.40 0.38
C ARG A 102 -1.86 9.06 -0.32
N TYR A 103 -3.06 8.73 0.06
CA TYR A 103 -4.25 9.49 -0.29
C TYR A 103 -4.25 10.85 0.44
N PRO A 104 -4.18 11.99 -0.27
CA PRO A 104 -3.89 13.31 0.33
C PRO A 104 -4.86 13.75 1.43
N ASP A 105 -6.13 13.33 1.34
CA ASP A 105 -7.17 13.72 2.29
C ASP A 105 -7.25 12.83 3.53
N THR A 106 -6.34 11.85 3.67
CA THR A 106 -6.26 10.97 4.83
C THR A 106 -5.29 11.49 5.88
N GLN A 107 -5.21 10.84 7.04
CA GLN A 107 -4.33 11.24 8.13
C GLN A 107 -2.86 10.97 7.81
N LEU A 108 -1.95 11.61 8.55
CA LEU A 108 -0.52 11.31 8.54
C LEU A 108 -0.19 10.12 9.47
N PRO A 109 0.99 9.49 9.32
CA PRO A 109 1.38 8.38 10.17
C PRO A 109 1.34 8.75 11.66
N GLY A 110 0.60 7.96 12.46
CA GLY A 110 0.46 8.14 13.91
C GLY A 110 -0.61 9.14 14.34
N GLU A 111 -1.25 9.87 13.41
CA GLU A 111 -2.44 10.66 13.73
C GLU A 111 -3.64 9.75 14.01
N ALA A 112 -4.58 10.21 14.86
CA ALA A 112 -5.85 9.55 15.05
C ALA A 112 -6.66 9.54 13.75
N GLY A 113 -7.26 8.41 13.41
CA GLY A 113 -7.95 8.19 12.13
C GLY A 113 -7.14 7.32 11.18
N ASN A 114 -7.31 7.46 9.88
CA ASN A 114 -6.82 6.51 8.88
C ASN A 114 -5.74 7.10 7.98
N PHE A 115 -4.51 6.62 8.09
CA PHE A 115 -3.43 6.85 7.14
C PHE A 115 -3.57 5.85 5.99
N ALA A 116 -4.09 6.27 4.84
CA ALA A 116 -4.34 5.39 3.71
C ALA A 116 -3.27 5.53 2.61
N VAL A 117 -2.79 4.38 2.13
CA VAL A 117 -1.69 4.28 1.16
C VAL A 117 -2.07 3.30 0.04
N ALA A 118 -1.95 3.76 -1.20
CA ALA A 118 -2.10 2.94 -2.40
C ALA A 118 -0.76 2.41 -2.89
N GLY A 119 -0.76 1.24 -3.52
CA GLY A 119 0.41 0.68 -4.18
C GLY A 119 0.06 -0.37 -5.22
N HIS A 120 0.90 -0.49 -6.25
CA HIS A 120 0.71 -1.50 -7.29
C HIS A 120 0.88 -2.91 -6.75
N ARG A 121 0.10 -3.83 -7.31
CA ARG A 121 0.20 -5.27 -7.00
C ARG A 121 1.12 -6.02 -7.94
N VAL A 122 1.20 -5.60 -9.20
CA VAL A 122 2.03 -6.22 -10.23
C VAL A 122 2.75 -5.15 -11.04
N GLY A 123 3.96 -5.44 -11.49
CA GLY A 123 4.80 -4.48 -12.20
C GLY A 123 5.11 -3.23 -11.36
N LYS A 124 5.83 -2.29 -11.92
CA LYS A 124 6.05 -0.97 -11.30
C LYS A 124 6.55 -1.07 -9.84
N GLY A 125 7.49 -2.01 -9.57
CA GLY A 125 8.01 -2.29 -8.24
C GLY A 125 7.11 -3.16 -7.36
N ALA A 126 5.82 -3.32 -7.70
CA ALA A 126 4.82 -4.15 -7.02
C ALA A 126 4.86 -4.10 -5.48
N PRO A 127 4.86 -2.91 -4.86
CA PRO A 127 5.06 -2.80 -3.42
C PRO A 127 4.04 -3.59 -2.61
N PHE A 128 2.83 -3.79 -3.14
CA PHE A 128 1.74 -4.46 -2.42
C PHE A 128 1.33 -5.81 -3.04
N ASN A 129 2.28 -6.50 -3.72
CA ASN A 129 2.04 -7.81 -4.28
C ASN A 129 1.58 -8.82 -3.23
N ASP A 130 2.19 -8.79 -2.06
CA ASP A 130 2.05 -9.81 -1.02
C ASP A 130 1.10 -9.42 0.13
N LEU A 131 0.27 -8.35 -0.02
CA LEU A 131 -0.70 -7.95 1.00
C LEU A 131 -1.63 -9.11 1.43
N GLY A 132 -1.91 -10.03 0.50
CA GLY A 132 -2.72 -11.22 0.79
C GLY A 132 -2.06 -12.25 1.72
N ALA A 133 -0.74 -12.16 1.94
CA ALA A 133 0.01 -13.05 2.83
C ALA A 133 0.08 -12.55 4.28
N LEU A 134 -0.39 -11.34 4.56
CA LEU A 134 -0.43 -10.80 5.93
C LEU A 134 -1.43 -11.57 6.81
N HIS A 135 -1.05 -11.74 8.05
CA HIS A 135 -1.85 -12.34 9.10
C HIS A 135 -2.16 -11.32 10.21
N ALA A 136 -3.16 -11.62 11.02
CA ALA A 136 -3.43 -10.82 12.21
C ALA A 136 -2.16 -10.65 13.06
N CYS A 137 -1.97 -9.46 13.59
CA CYS A 137 -0.81 -9.05 14.38
C CYS A 137 0.51 -8.83 13.61
N ASP A 138 0.60 -9.09 12.32
CA ASP A 138 1.78 -8.72 11.55
C ASP A 138 2.05 -7.21 11.68
N ALA A 139 3.33 -6.86 11.76
CA ALA A 139 3.74 -5.48 11.91
C ALA A 139 3.81 -4.77 10.55
N ILE A 140 3.29 -3.55 10.51
CA ILE A 140 3.52 -2.56 9.46
C ILE A 140 4.16 -1.36 10.14
N VAL A 141 5.39 -1.02 9.77
CA VAL A 141 6.16 0.02 10.42
C VAL A 141 6.34 1.18 9.47
N VAL A 142 6.04 2.38 9.93
CA VAL A 142 6.23 3.62 9.17
C VAL A 142 7.22 4.50 9.91
N GLU A 143 8.35 4.79 9.26
CA GLU A 143 9.33 5.76 9.71
C GLU A 143 9.02 7.12 9.10
N THR A 144 8.92 8.12 9.95
CA THR A 144 8.89 9.52 9.55
C THR A 144 10.18 10.20 10.01
N ARG A 145 10.38 11.44 9.65
CA ARG A 145 11.53 12.21 10.11
C ARG A 145 11.69 12.24 11.64
N SER A 146 10.59 12.20 12.38
CA SER A 146 10.58 12.43 13.83
C SER A 146 10.10 11.24 14.66
N SER A 147 9.60 10.18 14.02
CA SER A 147 8.98 9.07 14.74
C SER A 147 8.97 7.76 13.94
N TRP A 148 8.87 6.67 14.69
CA TRP A 148 8.57 5.34 14.19
C TRP A 148 7.19 4.93 14.70
N VAL A 149 6.27 4.66 13.78
CA VAL A 149 4.89 4.24 14.09
C VAL A 149 4.74 2.79 13.70
N THR A 150 4.35 1.94 14.66
CA THR A 150 4.09 0.52 14.38
C THR A 150 2.59 0.26 14.43
N TYR A 151 2.04 -0.12 13.29
CA TYR A 151 0.69 -0.63 13.19
C TYR A 151 0.68 -2.16 13.27
N ARG A 152 -0.44 -2.73 13.66
CA ARG A 152 -0.68 -4.17 13.67
C ARG A 152 -1.84 -4.51 12.76
N VAL A 153 -1.66 -5.52 11.92
CA VAL A 153 -2.75 -6.03 11.10
C VAL A 153 -3.88 -6.50 12.01
N LEU A 154 -5.07 -5.96 11.79
CA LEU A 154 -6.24 -6.30 12.58
C LEU A 154 -6.69 -7.75 12.37
N PRO A 155 -7.49 -8.31 13.28
CA PRO A 155 -8.10 -9.62 13.12
C PRO A 155 -8.82 -9.79 11.79
N MET A 156 -8.69 -11.00 11.21
CA MET A 156 -9.30 -11.39 9.94
C MET A 156 -10.69 -12.02 10.13
N GLY A 157 -10.95 -12.54 11.32
CA GLY A 157 -12.20 -13.19 11.70
C GLY A 157 -13.39 -12.24 11.68
N LEU A 158 -14.60 -12.80 11.54
CA LEU A 158 -15.86 -12.05 11.51
C LEU A 158 -16.57 -12.05 12.86
N ALA A 159 -16.47 -13.16 13.62
CA ALA A 159 -17.09 -13.27 14.92
C ALA A 159 -16.26 -12.58 16.01
N ALA A 160 -16.93 -11.92 16.97
CA ALA A 160 -16.25 -11.20 18.06
C ALA A 160 -15.28 -12.09 18.86
N GLU A 161 -15.63 -13.36 19.08
CA GLU A 161 -14.81 -14.32 19.81
C GLU A 161 -13.52 -14.67 19.05
N GLU A 162 -13.63 -14.90 17.75
CA GLU A 162 -12.52 -15.15 16.85
C GLU A 162 -11.59 -13.93 16.78
N ARG A 163 -12.14 -12.74 16.55
CA ARG A 163 -11.40 -11.48 16.51
C ARG A 163 -10.65 -11.21 17.83
N ARG A 164 -11.30 -11.45 18.97
CA ARG A 164 -10.68 -11.32 20.29
C ARG A 164 -9.49 -12.27 20.45
N ALA A 165 -9.66 -13.53 20.04
CA ALA A 165 -8.60 -14.53 20.12
C ALA A 165 -7.38 -14.14 19.24
N GLU A 166 -7.62 -13.72 17.99
CA GLU A 166 -6.58 -13.28 17.07
C GLU A 166 -5.84 -12.03 17.58
N GLY A 167 -6.58 -11.04 18.14
CA GLY A 167 -6.01 -9.78 18.63
C GLY A 167 -5.21 -9.91 19.92
N THR A 168 -5.44 -10.96 20.71
CA THR A 168 -4.78 -11.16 22.03
C THR A 168 -3.26 -11.18 21.94
N ALA A 169 -2.71 -11.58 20.80
CA ALA A 169 -1.25 -11.69 20.63
C ALA A 169 -0.52 -10.33 20.54
N CYS A 170 -1.23 -9.26 20.15
CA CYS A 170 -0.59 -7.99 19.83
C CYS A 170 -1.32 -6.72 20.28
N LEU A 171 -2.58 -6.81 20.67
CA LEU A 171 -3.36 -5.66 21.11
C LEU A 171 -3.48 -5.64 22.64
N PRO A 172 -3.37 -4.45 23.27
CA PRO A 172 -3.75 -4.29 24.66
C PRO A 172 -5.21 -4.69 24.87
N GLU A 173 -5.57 -5.23 26.05
CA GLU A 173 -6.88 -5.79 26.34
C GLU A 173 -8.03 -4.84 26.00
N ALA A 174 -7.94 -3.56 26.40
CA ALA A 174 -8.96 -2.57 26.11
C ALA A 174 -9.14 -2.30 24.61
N LEU A 175 -8.04 -2.26 23.84
CA LEU A 175 -8.10 -2.06 22.39
C LEU A 175 -8.59 -3.33 21.69
N ASN A 176 -8.17 -4.51 22.16
CA ASN A 176 -8.64 -5.78 21.62
C ASN A 176 -10.16 -5.91 21.74
N GLU A 177 -10.76 -5.46 22.86
CA GLU A 177 -12.21 -5.48 23.02
C GLU A 177 -12.91 -4.47 22.09
N ARG A 178 -12.34 -3.27 21.88
CA ARG A 178 -12.86 -2.30 20.89
C ARG A 178 -12.82 -2.89 19.46
N VAL A 179 -11.75 -3.62 19.12
CA VAL A 179 -11.60 -4.28 17.81
C VAL A 179 -12.51 -5.48 17.67
N ALA A 180 -12.74 -6.25 18.74
CA ALA A 180 -13.55 -7.47 18.69
C ALA A 180 -15.06 -7.20 18.65
N ALA A 181 -15.55 -6.26 19.48
CA ALA A 181 -16.97 -6.03 19.70
C ALA A 181 -17.38 -4.55 19.86
N GLY A 182 -16.43 -3.62 19.82
CA GLY A 182 -16.67 -2.18 19.96
C GLY A 182 -16.71 -1.43 18.64
N ASP A 183 -16.23 -0.20 18.66
CA ASP A 183 -16.27 0.77 17.57
C ASP A 183 -15.45 0.36 16.34
N TYR A 184 -14.44 -0.51 16.49
CA TYR A 184 -13.65 -1.07 15.38
C TYR A 184 -14.11 -2.48 14.93
N ALA A 185 -15.24 -2.98 15.45
CA ALA A 185 -15.68 -4.35 15.14
C ALA A 185 -15.97 -4.58 13.63
N ALA A 186 -16.33 -3.53 12.90
CA ALA A 186 -16.56 -3.60 11.45
C ALA A 186 -15.26 -3.51 10.63
N VAL A 187 -14.15 -3.06 11.21
CA VAL A 187 -12.87 -2.90 10.50
C VAL A 187 -12.11 -4.21 10.50
N GLN A 188 -11.97 -4.83 9.33
CA GLN A 188 -11.30 -6.12 9.16
C GLN A 188 -9.83 -5.94 8.81
N GLY A 189 -8.98 -6.90 9.22
CA GLY A 189 -7.56 -6.93 8.85
C GLY A 189 -7.32 -7.10 7.34
N ARG A 190 -8.28 -7.69 6.63
CA ARG A 190 -8.30 -7.77 5.17
C ARG A 190 -9.72 -7.67 4.65
N HIS A 191 -9.93 -6.80 3.67
CA HIS A 191 -11.21 -6.61 3.01
C HIS A 191 -11.03 -6.54 1.50
N ILE A 192 -11.91 -7.20 0.74
CA ILE A 192 -11.98 -7.08 -0.72
C ILE A 192 -13.17 -6.18 -1.01
N THR A 193 -12.91 -5.04 -1.62
CA THR A 193 -13.90 -3.99 -1.86
C THR A 193 -14.04 -3.70 -3.35
N LEU A 194 -15.10 -3.04 -3.75
CA LEU A 194 -15.26 -2.53 -5.10
C LEU A 194 -14.55 -1.17 -5.24
N PRO A 195 -14.15 -0.78 -6.47
CA PRO A 195 -13.49 0.51 -6.71
C PRO A 195 -14.27 1.74 -6.24
N ASN A 196 -15.59 1.62 -6.10
CA ASN A 196 -16.46 2.71 -5.66
C ASN A 196 -16.64 2.78 -4.14
N ASP A 197 -16.12 1.82 -3.38
CA ASP A 197 -16.23 1.79 -1.92
C ASP A 197 -15.15 2.68 -1.29
N VAL A 198 -15.24 3.98 -1.54
CA VAL A 198 -14.26 4.97 -1.08
C VAL A 198 -14.26 5.15 0.44
N GLU A 199 -15.31 4.69 1.13
CA GLU A 199 -15.44 4.74 2.59
C GLU A 199 -14.33 3.98 3.33
N VAL A 200 -13.64 3.05 2.66
CA VAL A 200 -12.45 2.38 3.22
C VAL A 200 -11.29 3.35 3.50
N LEU A 201 -11.34 4.57 2.92
CA LEU A 201 -10.35 5.62 3.12
C LEU A 201 -10.73 6.60 4.24
N ASN A 202 -11.96 6.54 4.74
CA ASN A 202 -12.45 7.42 5.78
C ASN A 202 -11.69 7.23 7.11
N PRO A 203 -11.74 8.19 8.04
CA PRO A 203 -11.04 8.11 9.32
C PRO A 203 -11.32 6.83 10.11
N LEU A 204 -12.54 6.29 10.01
CA LEU A 204 -12.90 4.93 10.41
C LEU A 204 -13.26 4.16 9.12
N PRO A 205 -12.43 3.24 8.65
CA PRO A 205 -12.67 2.52 7.40
C PRO A 205 -14.03 1.82 7.38
N GLY A 206 -14.81 2.10 6.32
CA GLY A 206 -16.16 1.56 6.14
C GLY A 206 -17.28 2.34 6.86
N ASP A 207 -16.96 3.38 7.60
CA ASP A 207 -17.94 4.33 8.15
C ASP A 207 -18.13 5.53 7.19
N ALA A 208 -19.35 6.03 7.08
CA ALA A 208 -19.65 7.16 6.20
C ALA A 208 -19.16 8.51 6.74
N SER A 209 -18.77 8.59 8.01
CA SER A 209 -18.27 9.81 8.63
C SER A 209 -16.87 10.18 8.12
N MET A 210 -16.73 11.44 7.75
CA MET A 210 -15.43 12.05 7.40
C MET A 210 -14.75 12.72 8.61
N GLU A 211 -15.36 12.67 9.78
CA GLU A 211 -14.81 13.25 10.99
C GLU A 211 -14.09 12.20 11.83
N VAL A 212 -12.95 12.59 12.39
CA VAL A 212 -12.23 11.77 13.36
C VAL A 212 -12.96 11.81 14.69
N ALA A 213 -13.40 10.65 15.18
CA ALA A 213 -14.08 10.55 16.46
C ALA A 213 -13.14 10.86 17.63
N ASP A 214 -13.68 11.39 18.73
CA ASP A 214 -12.92 11.58 19.97
C ASP A 214 -12.40 10.24 20.49
N GLY A 215 -11.11 10.17 20.80
CA GLY A 215 -10.46 8.95 21.26
C GLY A 215 -10.25 7.89 20.19
N ALA A 216 -10.32 8.28 18.91
CA ALA A 216 -9.97 7.38 17.80
C ALA A 216 -8.48 6.98 17.84
N GLU A 217 -8.22 5.74 17.49
CA GLU A 217 -6.87 5.22 17.29
C GLU A 217 -6.32 5.62 15.92
N GLY A 218 -4.99 5.60 15.78
CA GLY A 218 -4.36 5.73 14.47
C GLY A 218 -4.42 4.39 13.72
N LEU A 219 -5.04 4.40 12.54
CA LEU A 219 -5.15 3.27 11.65
C LEU A 219 -4.27 3.45 10.42
N ILE A 220 -3.93 2.33 9.76
CA ILE A 220 -3.34 2.32 8.42
C ILE A 220 -4.19 1.45 7.50
N THR A 221 -4.49 1.96 6.31
CA THR A 221 -5.14 1.20 5.23
C THR A 221 -4.20 1.10 4.03
N LEU A 222 -3.84 -0.12 3.64
CA LEU A 222 -3.07 -0.38 2.44
C LEU A 222 -3.99 -0.89 1.34
N THR A 223 -4.03 -0.20 0.19
CA THR A 223 -4.89 -0.56 -0.94
C THR A 223 -4.09 -1.04 -2.15
N THR A 224 -4.58 -2.06 -2.82
CA THR A 224 -4.00 -2.59 -4.05
C THR A 224 -5.08 -3.26 -4.91
N CYS A 225 -4.76 -3.52 -6.18
CA CYS A 225 -5.68 -4.19 -7.11
C CYS A 225 -5.97 -5.65 -6.71
N HIS A 226 -7.20 -6.10 -6.93
CA HIS A 226 -7.62 -7.48 -6.79
C HIS A 226 -8.63 -7.84 -7.90
N PRO A 227 -8.51 -9.00 -8.59
CA PRO A 227 -7.40 -9.97 -8.52
C PRO A 227 -6.07 -9.42 -9.04
N GLN A 228 -5.00 -10.22 -8.93
CA GLN A 228 -3.60 -9.81 -9.18
C GLN A 228 -3.35 -9.12 -10.54
N PHE A 229 -4.13 -9.41 -11.57
CA PHE A 229 -4.01 -8.85 -12.92
C PHE A 229 -5.24 -8.02 -13.33
N SER A 230 -5.96 -7.44 -12.37
CA SER A 230 -7.01 -6.47 -12.65
C SER A 230 -6.42 -5.06 -12.80
N ASN A 231 -6.91 -4.34 -13.79
CA ASN A 231 -6.64 -2.90 -13.98
C ASN A 231 -7.75 -2.08 -13.34
#